data_6e986c0a98a93467bb59c469b07c2291
#
_entry.id   6e986c0a98a93467bb59c469b07c2291
#
_cell.length_a   1.000
_cell.length_b   1.000
_cell.length_c   1.000
_cell.angle_alpha   90.00
_cell.angle_beta   90.00
_cell.angle_gamma   90.00
#
_symmetry.space_group_name_H-M   'P 1'
#
loop_
_entity.id
_entity.type
_entity.pdbx_description
1 polymer ?
#
loop_
_entity_poly.entity_id
_entity_poly.type
_entity_poly.pdbx_seq_one_letter_code
_entity_poly.pdbx_strand_id
1 'polypeptide(L)'
;MPATMESTEYIIRPDDQILVTGATGFIAPRLVDHLLDLGFRRIRCLVRHSSRAEKVDALCSRANGAIVEVMRGNLLSREDCARATENAAVIFHLAAGRGEKFFPDAFMNSVVTTRNLLDAVRLHQCLKRFVNVSSFAVYSNVNKPRWRTLDESCPVERHPELRADAYAFAKLKQDELVEEYRKKFAIASVIVRPGWVYGPGNESITGRVGTGTFGIFLHLGGGTRIPLTYVDNCAEAIARAGLIKGVDGNVFNIVDDDLPTSRQFLRLYKKNVHDFPSLFLPHLLSYTLCYLWEKYSKWSEGQLPSTFCRKTWHASWKTTRYTNAKVKQALGWAPRIPTSEGLARYFEAARRKVEHA
;
A
#
# COMPACT_ATOMS: atom_id res chain seq x y z
N MET A 1 -18.20 20.00 -15.39
CA MET A 1 -16.88 20.64 -15.40
C MET A 1 -16.23 20.34 -14.06
N PRO A 2 -15.05 19.73 -13.97
CA PRO A 2 -14.35 19.61 -12.69
C PRO A 2 -13.97 21.04 -12.25
N ALA A 3 -14.27 21.36 -11.00
CA ALA A 3 -13.86 22.62 -10.38
C ALA A 3 -12.34 22.71 -10.45
N THR A 4 -11.83 23.71 -11.16
CA THR A 4 -10.41 24.10 -11.12
C THR A 4 -10.12 24.54 -9.69
N MET A 5 -9.55 23.64 -8.87
CA MET A 5 -9.05 23.99 -7.54
C MET A 5 -7.94 25.04 -7.76
N GLU A 6 -8.08 26.17 -7.08
CA GLU A 6 -7.13 27.28 -7.18
C GLU A 6 -5.71 26.80 -6.83
N SER A 7 -4.74 27.20 -7.66
CA SER A 7 -3.31 26.85 -7.58
C SER A 7 -2.61 27.25 -6.28
N THR A 8 -3.32 27.89 -5.35
CA THR A 8 -2.85 28.36 -4.04
C THR A 8 -2.77 27.26 -2.98
N GLU A 9 -3.40 26.08 -3.18
CA GLU A 9 -3.40 24.99 -2.21
C GLU A 9 -2.20 24.03 -2.30
N TYR A 10 -1.52 23.95 -3.43
CA TYR A 10 -0.43 23.00 -3.65
C TYR A 10 0.93 23.59 -3.28
N ILE A 11 1.86 22.68 -2.83
CA ILE A 11 3.24 23.05 -2.50
C ILE A 11 4.12 23.22 -3.73
N ILE A 12 3.68 22.75 -4.89
CA ILE A 12 4.42 22.78 -6.17
C ILE A 12 3.55 23.40 -7.28
N ARG A 13 4.22 23.84 -8.34
CA ARG A 13 3.61 24.37 -9.57
C ARG A 13 3.43 23.25 -10.60
N PRO A 14 2.58 23.43 -11.62
CA PRO A 14 2.34 22.44 -12.67
C PRO A 14 3.61 21.97 -13.41
N ASP A 15 4.62 22.83 -13.55
CA ASP A 15 5.86 22.56 -14.26
C ASP A 15 7.01 22.08 -13.35
N ASP A 16 6.78 21.97 -12.02
CA ASP A 16 7.77 21.37 -11.11
C ASP A 16 7.86 19.86 -11.35
N GLN A 17 9.08 19.32 -11.29
CA GLN A 17 9.33 17.90 -11.53
C GLN A 17 8.79 17.02 -10.40
N ILE A 18 8.00 16.02 -10.76
CA ILE A 18 7.51 14.97 -9.86
C ILE A 18 8.23 13.67 -10.19
N LEU A 19 8.74 12.96 -9.18
CA LEU A 19 9.27 11.60 -9.31
C LEU A 19 8.27 10.60 -8.75
N VAL A 20 7.96 9.57 -9.54
CA VAL A 20 7.17 8.40 -9.12
C VAL A 20 8.04 7.15 -9.21
N THR A 21 8.32 6.50 -8.08
CA THR A 21 9.03 5.21 -8.06
C THR A 21 8.05 4.05 -7.97
N GLY A 22 8.44 2.89 -8.50
CA GLY A 22 7.48 1.77 -8.61
C GLY A 22 6.38 2.01 -9.65
N ALA A 23 6.68 2.81 -10.67
CA ALA A 23 5.72 3.35 -11.64
C ALA A 23 4.97 2.26 -12.44
N THR A 24 5.53 1.07 -12.61
CA THR A 24 4.86 -0.09 -13.25
C THR A 24 4.06 -0.97 -12.27
N GLY A 25 3.93 -0.53 -11.01
CA GLY A 25 3.14 -1.22 -9.98
C GLY A 25 1.63 -1.04 -10.17
N PHE A 26 0.84 -1.54 -9.21
CA PHE A 26 -0.62 -1.53 -9.30
C PHE A 26 -1.23 -0.13 -9.11
N ILE A 27 -0.73 0.65 -8.16
CA ILE A 27 -1.27 1.97 -7.79
C ILE A 27 -0.70 3.10 -8.68
N ALA A 28 0.60 3.01 -9.00
CA ALA A 28 1.32 4.12 -9.60
C ALA A 28 0.79 4.61 -10.96
N PRO A 29 0.31 3.77 -11.89
CA PRO A 29 -0.31 4.25 -13.13
C PRO A 29 -1.54 5.14 -12.86
N ARG A 30 -2.37 4.79 -11.87
CA ARG A 30 -3.54 5.60 -11.47
C ARG A 30 -3.12 6.92 -10.80
N LEU A 31 -2.01 6.89 -10.06
CA LEU A 31 -1.43 8.11 -9.50
C LEU A 31 -0.93 9.05 -10.61
N VAL A 32 -0.24 8.51 -11.62
CA VAL A 32 0.21 9.30 -12.78
C VAL A 32 -0.99 9.92 -13.52
N ASP A 33 -2.02 9.11 -13.81
CA ASP A 33 -3.26 9.62 -14.45
C ASP A 33 -3.85 10.78 -13.62
N HIS A 34 -3.97 10.60 -12.31
CA HIS A 34 -4.55 11.63 -11.44
C HIS A 34 -3.69 12.90 -11.36
N LEU A 35 -2.36 12.78 -11.35
CA LEU A 35 -1.46 13.94 -11.39
C LEU A 35 -1.58 14.72 -12.72
N LEU A 36 -1.73 14.01 -13.84
CA LEU A 36 -1.97 14.62 -15.15
C LEU A 36 -3.32 15.33 -15.20
N ASP A 37 -4.39 14.73 -14.65
CA ASP A 37 -5.72 15.32 -14.55
C ASP A 37 -5.73 16.60 -13.68
N LEU A 38 -4.84 16.69 -12.69
CA LEU A 38 -4.60 17.88 -11.88
C LEU A 38 -3.77 18.96 -12.61
N GLY A 39 -3.32 18.69 -13.83
CA GLY A 39 -2.58 19.64 -14.66
C GLY A 39 -1.07 19.65 -14.44
N PHE A 40 -0.50 18.69 -13.71
CA PHE A 40 0.96 18.56 -13.59
C PHE A 40 1.56 18.04 -14.89
N ARG A 41 2.65 18.67 -15.35
CA ARG A 41 3.16 18.47 -16.71
C ARG A 41 4.50 17.73 -16.77
N ARG A 42 5.21 17.57 -15.65
CA ARG A 42 6.54 16.95 -15.63
C ARG A 42 6.59 15.81 -14.60
N ILE A 43 6.41 14.60 -15.09
CA ILE A 43 6.37 13.39 -14.26
C ILE A 43 7.46 12.43 -14.72
N ARG A 44 8.45 12.18 -13.84
CA ARG A 44 9.47 11.16 -14.05
C ARG A 44 9.03 9.86 -13.39
N CYS A 45 8.94 8.80 -14.18
CA CYS A 45 8.56 7.45 -13.76
C CYS A 45 9.80 6.57 -13.69
N LEU A 46 10.29 6.26 -12.48
CA LEU A 46 11.40 5.33 -12.32
C LEU A 46 10.91 3.89 -12.41
N VAL A 47 11.41 3.14 -13.39
CA VAL A 47 11.08 1.74 -13.65
C VAL A 47 12.34 0.87 -13.63
N ARG A 48 12.22 -0.40 -13.23
CA ARG A 48 13.34 -1.34 -13.25
C ARG A 48 13.68 -1.72 -14.69
N HIS A 49 14.94 -2.09 -14.94
CA HIS A 49 15.37 -2.64 -16.23
C HIS A 49 14.54 -3.86 -16.65
N SER A 50 14.13 -4.70 -15.70
CA SER A 50 13.28 -5.87 -15.92
C SER A 50 11.78 -5.56 -16.09
N SER A 51 11.36 -4.29 -16.09
CA SER A 51 9.95 -3.92 -16.30
C SER A 51 9.51 -4.27 -17.71
N ARG A 52 8.34 -4.90 -17.84
CA ARG A 52 7.77 -5.32 -19.12
C ARG A 52 7.53 -4.11 -20.03
N ALA A 53 7.81 -4.27 -21.33
CA ALA A 53 7.69 -3.20 -22.31
C ALA A 53 6.27 -2.62 -22.37
N GLU A 54 5.24 -3.47 -22.37
CA GLU A 54 3.83 -3.04 -22.44
C GLU A 54 3.42 -2.09 -21.29
N LYS A 55 3.98 -2.34 -20.09
CA LYS A 55 3.72 -1.46 -18.94
C LYS A 55 4.44 -0.13 -19.05
N VAL A 56 5.61 -0.11 -19.69
CA VAL A 56 6.39 1.11 -19.94
C VAL A 56 5.70 1.95 -21.01
N ASP A 57 5.30 1.32 -22.11
CA ASP A 57 4.58 1.97 -23.21
C ASP A 57 3.26 2.57 -22.74
N ALA A 58 2.53 1.83 -21.88
CA ALA A 58 1.30 2.34 -21.25
C ALA A 58 1.51 3.56 -20.34
N LEU A 59 2.71 3.77 -19.78
CA LEU A 59 3.04 5.01 -19.06
C LEU A 59 3.33 6.16 -20.02
N CYS A 60 4.09 5.90 -21.09
CA CYS A 60 4.40 6.91 -22.11
C CYS A 60 3.13 7.44 -22.83
N SER A 61 2.16 6.55 -23.11
CA SER A 61 0.90 6.92 -23.79
C SER A 61 0.00 7.85 -22.98
N ARG A 62 0.24 8.01 -21.67
CA ARG A 62 -0.52 8.90 -20.77
C ARG A 62 -0.20 10.38 -20.91
N ALA A 63 0.83 10.73 -21.65
CA ALA A 63 1.41 12.08 -21.62
C ALA A 63 0.43 13.22 -21.99
N ASN A 64 -0.52 13.00 -22.89
CA ASN A 64 -1.59 13.95 -23.28
C ASN A 64 -1.16 15.45 -23.25
N GLY A 65 -0.01 15.77 -23.88
CA GLY A 65 0.58 17.11 -23.88
C GLY A 65 1.51 17.43 -22.68
N ALA A 66 1.63 16.56 -21.70
CA ALA A 66 2.60 16.63 -20.61
C ALA A 66 3.87 15.82 -20.95
N ILE A 67 4.93 15.98 -20.15
CA ILE A 67 6.16 15.19 -20.25
C ILE A 67 6.12 14.08 -19.21
N VAL A 68 5.83 12.85 -19.65
CA VAL A 68 5.99 11.64 -18.85
C VAL A 68 7.30 10.98 -19.24
N GLU A 69 8.35 11.27 -18.48
CA GLU A 69 9.68 10.70 -18.66
C GLU A 69 9.74 9.32 -18.02
N VAL A 70 10.05 8.28 -18.80
CA VAL A 70 10.31 6.94 -18.25
C VAL A 70 11.82 6.73 -18.13
N MET A 71 12.30 6.74 -16.89
CA MET A 71 13.70 6.49 -16.55
C MET A 71 13.88 5.03 -16.11
N ARG A 72 14.74 4.28 -16.82
CA ARG A 72 15.17 2.95 -16.37
C ARG A 72 16.29 3.07 -15.36
N GLY A 73 16.14 2.36 -14.21
CA GLY A 73 17.15 2.39 -13.17
C GLY A 73 16.84 1.40 -12.03
N ASN A 74 17.81 1.29 -11.13
CA ASN A 74 17.76 0.40 -9.97
C ASN A 74 17.94 1.21 -8.69
N LEU A 75 16.95 1.21 -7.80
CA LEU A 75 17.04 1.88 -6.50
C LEU A 75 18.13 1.31 -5.57
N LEU A 76 18.74 0.17 -5.90
CA LEU A 76 19.95 -0.30 -5.22
C LEU A 76 21.21 0.43 -5.71
N SER A 77 21.19 1.08 -6.88
CA SER A 77 22.26 1.93 -7.38
C SER A 77 22.10 3.34 -6.84
N ARG A 78 23.13 3.85 -6.16
CA ARG A 78 23.17 5.23 -5.66
C ARG A 78 23.19 6.25 -6.80
N GLU A 79 23.87 5.92 -7.88
CA GLU A 79 23.94 6.74 -9.09
C GLU A 79 22.58 6.88 -9.75
N ASP A 80 21.85 5.78 -9.92
CA ASP A 80 20.49 5.83 -10.46
C ASP A 80 19.55 6.63 -9.56
N CYS A 81 19.68 6.51 -8.22
CA CYS A 81 18.91 7.31 -7.28
C CYS A 81 19.24 8.81 -7.42
N ALA A 82 20.53 9.18 -7.55
CA ALA A 82 20.94 10.57 -7.72
C ALA A 82 20.33 11.17 -9.01
N ARG A 83 20.45 10.46 -10.14
CA ARG A 83 19.84 10.89 -11.41
C ARG A 83 18.30 10.97 -11.33
N ALA A 84 17.67 9.99 -10.66
CA ALA A 84 16.21 9.97 -10.54
C ALA A 84 15.66 11.15 -9.73
N THR A 85 16.38 11.56 -8.66
CA THR A 85 15.96 12.63 -7.74
C THR A 85 16.35 14.03 -8.23
N GLU A 86 17.10 14.13 -9.31
CA GLU A 86 17.53 15.42 -9.87
C GLU A 86 16.31 16.30 -10.21
N ASN A 87 16.29 17.52 -9.65
CA ASN A 87 15.23 18.50 -9.78
C ASN A 87 13.82 18.05 -9.30
N ALA A 88 13.70 16.91 -8.61
CA ALA A 88 12.42 16.44 -8.13
C ALA A 88 11.93 17.28 -6.94
N ALA A 89 10.83 18.00 -7.14
CA ALA A 89 10.18 18.80 -6.10
C ALA A 89 9.29 17.94 -5.19
N VAL A 90 8.64 16.90 -5.72
CA VAL A 90 7.88 15.92 -4.94
C VAL A 90 8.25 14.51 -5.40
N ILE A 91 8.44 13.63 -4.43
CA ILE A 91 8.72 12.22 -4.69
C ILE A 91 7.59 11.36 -4.12
N PHE A 92 6.93 10.60 -4.97
CA PHE A 92 6.00 9.56 -4.58
C PHE A 92 6.72 8.20 -4.59
N HIS A 93 7.04 7.70 -3.41
CA HIS A 93 7.78 6.45 -3.26
C HIS A 93 6.83 5.27 -3.05
N LEU A 94 6.47 4.60 -4.17
CA LEU A 94 5.63 3.40 -4.17
C LEU A 94 6.43 2.11 -4.32
N ALA A 95 7.72 2.21 -4.65
CA ALA A 95 8.58 1.05 -4.80
C ALA A 95 8.75 0.32 -3.47
N ALA A 96 8.50 -0.98 -3.49
CA ALA A 96 8.76 -1.91 -2.38
C ALA A 96 8.84 -3.34 -2.90
N GLY A 97 9.54 -4.21 -2.18
CA GLY A 97 9.46 -5.65 -2.39
C GLY A 97 8.06 -6.14 -2.08
N ARG A 98 7.41 -6.80 -3.04
CA ARG A 98 6.09 -7.42 -2.87
C ARG A 98 6.17 -8.89 -3.24
N GLY A 99 5.65 -9.74 -2.34
CA GLY A 99 5.71 -11.20 -2.51
C GLY A 99 7.05 -11.82 -2.10
N GLU A 100 7.94 -11.04 -1.49
CA GLU A 100 9.18 -11.56 -0.91
C GLU A 100 8.86 -12.54 0.24
N LYS A 101 9.45 -13.73 0.17
CA LYS A 101 9.27 -14.77 1.18
C LYS A 101 10.28 -14.60 2.32
N PHE A 102 11.43 -14.01 2.06
CA PHE A 102 12.54 -13.91 2.99
C PHE A 102 12.76 -12.46 3.45
N PHE A 103 13.11 -12.30 4.71
CA PHE A 103 13.38 -10.99 5.30
C PHE A 103 14.54 -10.24 4.64
N PRO A 104 15.69 -10.87 4.30
CA PRO A 104 16.79 -10.19 3.61
C PRO A 104 16.36 -9.56 2.29
N ASP A 105 15.61 -10.29 1.46
CA ASP A 105 15.14 -9.79 0.15
C ASP A 105 14.17 -8.62 0.32
N ALA A 106 13.22 -8.76 1.26
CA ALA A 106 12.27 -7.69 1.57
C ALA A 106 12.99 -6.44 2.12
N PHE A 107 14.04 -6.63 2.94
CA PHE A 107 14.86 -5.55 3.46
C PHE A 107 15.65 -4.86 2.34
N MET A 108 16.33 -5.60 1.49
CA MET A 108 17.07 -5.04 0.36
C MET A 108 16.15 -4.27 -0.60
N ASN A 109 15.05 -4.89 -1.02
CA ASN A 109 14.14 -4.34 -2.04
C ASN A 109 13.22 -3.23 -1.51
N SER A 110 13.18 -2.99 -0.21
CA SER A 110 12.35 -1.93 0.38
C SER A 110 13.18 -0.96 1.20
N VAL A 111 13.93 -1.42 2.21
CA VAL A 111 14.60 -0.52 3.15
C VAL A 111 15.87 0.09 2.55
N VAL A 112 16.73 -0.74 1.94
CA VAL A 112 17.98 -0.25 1.32
C VAL A 112 17.67 0.66 0.15
N THR A 113 16.70 0.29 -0.70
CA THR A 113 16.23 1.13 -1.81
C THR A 113 15.69 2.48 -1.34
N THR A 114 14.92 2.51 -0.24
CA THR A 114 14.42 3.76 0.36
C THR A 114 15.56 4.60 0.91
N ARG A 115 16.55 3.98 1.57
CA ARG A 115 17.73 4.68 2.07
C ARG A 115 18.51 5.35 0.96
N ASN A 116 18.82 4.63 -0.10
CA ASN A 116 19.55 5.17 -1.24
C ASN A 116 18.83 6.36 -1.87
N LEU A 117 17.49 6.29 -1.97
CA LEU A 117 16.68 7.38 -2.50
C LEU A 117 16.69 8.61 -1.57
N LEU A 118 16.57 8.41 -0.25
CA LEU A 118 16.63 9.48 0.74
C LEU A 118 18.04 10.11 0.83
N ASP A 119 19.10 9.32 0.69
CA ASP A 119 20.47 9.83 0.60
C ASP A 119 20.66 10.69 -0.65
N ALA A 120 20.14 10.25 -1.79
CA ALA A 120 20.19 10.99 -3.05
C ALA A 120 19.42 12.33 -2.97
N VAL A 121 18.27 12.36 -2.30
CA VAL A 121 17.50 13.58 -2.05
C VAL A 121 18.32 14.66 -1.34
N ARG A 122 19.24 14.29 -0.44
CA ARG A 122 20.09 15.22 0.28
C ARG A 122 21.15 15.92 -0.60
N LEU A 123 21.41 15.37 -1.79
CA LEU A 123 22.32 16.00 -2.76
C LEU A 123 21.63 17.18 -3.49
N HIS A 124 20.30 17.21 -3.48
CA HIS A 124 19.50 18.20 -4.20
C HIS A 124 18.61 18.98 -3.22
N GLN A 125 18.68 20.31 -3.24
CA GLN A 125 17.91 21.17 -2.33
C GLN A 125 16.50 21.53 -2.84
N CYS A 126 16.02 20.89 -3.89
CA CYS A 126 14.75 21.21 -4.54
C CYS A 126 13.55 20.45 -3.96
N LEU A 127 13.76 19.40 -3.17
CA LEU A 127 12.68 18.60 -2.64
C LEU A 127 11.81 19.40 -1.64
N LYS A 128 10.51 19.45 -1.95
CA LYS A 128 9.48 20.03 -1.07
C LYS A 128 8.75 18.97 -0.25
N ARG A 129 8.63 17.73 -0.77
CA ARG A 129 8.03 16.61 -0.01
C ARG A 129 8.40 15.23 -0.54
N PHE A 130 8.65 14.32 0.40
CA PHE A 130 8.78 12.89 0.17
C PHE A 130 7.54 12.17 0.69
N VAL A 131 6.81 11.46 -0.17
CA VAL A 131 5.64 10.65 0.18
C VAL A 131 6.02 9.18 0.22
N ASN A 132 6.01 8.59 1.42
CA ASN A 132 6.23 7.14 1.56
C ASN A 132 4.90 6.40 1.56
N VAL A 133 4.70 5.50 0.60
CA VAL A 133 3.52 4.64 0.55
C VAL A 133 3.80 3.37 1.36
N SER A 134 3.33 3.38 2.59
CA SER A 134 3.39 2.30 3.57
C SER A 134 2.20 1.32 3.44
N SER A 135 1.70 0.76 4.53
CA SER A 135 0.55 -0.16 4.56
C SER A 135 -0.04 -0.29 5.96
N PHE A 136 -1.31 -0.68 6.08
CA PHE A 136 -1.89 -1.16 7.35
C PHE A 136 -1.20 -2.39 7.94
N ALA A 137 -0.38 -3.09 7.16
CA ALA A 137 0.40 -4.21 7.64
C ALA A 137 1.35 -3.85 8.80
N VAL A 138 1.70 -2.57 8.97
CA VAL A 138 2.59 -2.10 10.05
C VAL A 138 1.93 -2.12 11.44
N TYR A 139 0.59 -2.13 11.53
CA TYR A 139 -0.11 -2.09 12.80
C TYR A 139 -0.09 -3.43 13.56
N SER A 140 0.09 -3.36 14.88
CA SER A 140 0.17 -4.54 15.74
C SER A 140 -1.19 -5.16 16.08
N ASN A 141 -2.17 -4.38 16.46
CA ASN A 141 -3.46 -4.83 17.00
C ASN A 141 -3.42 -5.76 18.23
N VAL A 142 -2.26 -6.20 18.70
CA VAL A 142 -2.14 -7.14 19.84
C VAL A 142 -2.86 -6.59 21.08
N ASN A 143 -2.45 -5.41 21.51
CA ASN A 143 -2.98 -4.76 22.73
C ASN A 143 -4.16 -3.81 22.46
N LYS A 144 -4.60 -3.71 21.19
CA LYS A 144 -5.75 -2.87 20.85
C LYS A 144 -7.05 -3.51 21.33
N PRO A 145 -7.88 -2.86 22.18
CA PRO A 145 -9.22 -3.36 22.54
C PRO A 145 -10.08 -3.57 21.28
N ARG A 146 -10.95 -4.59 21.29
CA ARG A 146 -11.82 -4.90 20.14
C ARG A 146 -12.77 -3.78 19.76
N TRP A 147 -13.24 -3.00 20.73
CA TRP A 147 -14.14 -1.86 20.54
C TRP A 147 -13.44 -0.61 20.01
N ARG A 148 -12.10 -0.49 20.17
CA ARG A 148 -11.34 0.66 19.68
C ARG A 148 -11.16 0.59 18.17
N THR A 149 -11.51 1.70 17.50
CA THR A 149 -11.24 1.89 16.07
C THR A 149 -9.73 2.02 15.84
N LEU A 150 -9.23 1.44 14.77
CA LEU A 150 -7.86 1.61 14.32
C LEU A 150 -7.75 2.94 13.58
N ASP A 151 -6.97 3.82 14.14
CA ASP A 151 -6.57 5.12 13.60
C ASP A 151 -5.02 5.25 13.62
N GLU A 152 -4.50 6.39 13.22
CA GLU A 152 -3.07 6.66 13.13
C GLU A 152 -2.36 6.72 14.50
N SER A 153 -3.10 6.87 15.60
CA SER A 153 -2.58 6.81 16.98
C SER A 153 -2.37 5.39 17.49
N CYS A 154 -2.87 4.38 16.77
CA CYS A 154 -2.70 3.00 17.14
C CYS A 154 -1.24 2.54 16.98
N PRO A 155 -0.73 1.71 17.93
CA PRO A 155 0.65 1.31 17.92
C PRO A 155 0.98 0.43 16.69
N VAL A 156 2.12 0.70 16.09
CA VAL A 156 2.75 -0.18 15.10
C VAL A 156 3.40 -1.39 15.79
N GLU A 157 3.74 -2.43 15.02
CA GLU A 157 4.37 -3.64 15.55
C GLU A 157 5.80 -3.33 16.03
N ARG A 158 6.11 -3.65 17.29
CA ARG A 158 7.44 -3.41 17.88
C ARG A 158 8.46 -4.49 17.51
N HIS A 159 7.98 -5.70 17.26
CA HIS A 159 8.79 -6.88 16.93
C HIS A 159 8.31 -7.52 15.63
N PRO A 160 8.48 -6.82 14.49
CA PRO A 160 7.96 -7.28 13.19
C PRO A 160 8.62 -8.59 12.73
N GLU A 161 9.85 -8.86 13.16
CA GLU A 161 10.58 -10.10 12.89
C GLU A 161 9.88 -11.35 13.47
N LEU A 162 9.13 -11.18 14.56
CA LEU A 162 8.37 -12.28 15.18
C LEU A 162 7.02 -12.56 14.52
N ARG A 163 6.64 -11.78 13.50
CA ARG A 163 5.35 -11.91 12.82
C ARG A 163 5.42 -12.86 11.62
N ALA A 164 6.62 -13.26 11.21
CA ALA A 164 6.87 -14.07 10.01
C ALA A 164 6.23 -13.47 8.72
N ASP A 165 6.20 -12.17 8.63
CA ASP A 165 5.64 -11.39 7.52
C ASP A 165 6.71 -10.41 7.03
N ALA A 166 7.49 -10.85 6.04
CA ALA A 166 8.61 -10.08 5.49
C ALA A 166 8.15 -8.73 4.89
N TYR A 167 6.94 -8.69 4.32
CA TYR A 167 6.36 -7.46 3.79
C TYR A 167 6.04 -6.45 4.90
N ALA A 168 5.36 -6.88 5.97
CA ALA A 168 5.05 -6.01 7.10
C ALA A 168 6.31 -5.51 7.80
N PHE A 169 7.32 -6.39 7.95
CA PHE A 169 8.63 -6.02 8.46
C PHE A 169 9.28 -4.91 7.63
N ALA A 170 9.36 -5.11 6.32
CA ALA A 170 9.99 -4.14 5.43
C ALA A 170 9.26 -2.80 5.41
N LYS A 171 7.92 -2.81 5.39
CA LYS A 171 7.11 -1.57 5.42
C LYS A 171 7.30 -0.78 6.71
N LEU A 172 7.38 -1.48 7.85
CA LEU A 172 7.65 -0.82 9.12
C LEU A 172 9.06 -0.21 9.16
N LYS A 173 10.06 -0.95 8.68
CA LYS A 173 11.45 -0.43 8.61
C LYS A 173 11.59 0.74 7.62
N GLN A 174 10.79 0.78 6.55
CA GLN A 174 10.68 1.96 5.68
C GLN A 174 10.11 3.16 6.44
N ASP A 175 9.01 2.98 7.20
CA ASP A 175 8.40 4.06 7.98
C ASP A 175 9.38 4.61 9.03
N GLU A 176 10.08 3.74 9.76
CA GLU A 176 11.10 4.12 10.74
C GLU A 176 12.23 4.93 10.08
N LEU A 177 12.70 4.49 8.92
CA LEU A 177 13.77 5.15 8.19
C LEU A 177 13.35 6.55 7.68
N VAL A 178 12.15 6.67 7.13
CA VAL A 178 11.63 7.97 6.67
C VAL A 178 11.50 8.94 7.84
N GLU A 179 11.02 8.48 8.99
CA GLU A 179 10.90 9.29 10.19
C GLU A 179 12.27 9.68 10.77
N GLU A 180 13.27 8.78 10.71
CA GLU A 180 14.66 9.09 11.07
C GLU A 180 15.22 10.21 10.19
N TYR A 181 15.05 10.13 8.87
CA TYR A 181 15.54 11.14 7.93
C TYR A 181 14.80 12.48 8.10
N ARG A 182 13.50 12.44 8.37
CA ARG A 182 12.73 13.65 8.70
C ARG A 182 13.31 14.37 9.90
N LYS A 183 13.61 13.65 10.98
CA LYS A 183 14.16 14.23 12.22
C LYS A 183 15.61 14.68 12.07
N LYS A 184 16.45 13.88 11.45
CA LYS A 184 17.90 14.10 11.38
C LYS A 184 18.31 15.10 10.30
N PHE A 185 17.60 15.12 9.18
CA PHE A 185 17.95 15.91 8.00
C PHE A 185 16.86 16.89 7.58
N ALA A 186 15.82 17.07 8.39
CA ALA A 186 14.69 17.96 8.11
C ALA A 186 14.01 17.71 6.75
N ILE A 187 14.02 16.47 6.25
CA ILE A 187 13.32 16.12 5.01
C ILE A 187 11.82 16.18 5.25
N ALA A 188 11.13 17.10 4.60
CA ALA A 188 9.68 17.19 4.64
C ALA A 188 9.09 15.88 4.06
N SER A 189 8.31 15.16 4.86
CA SER A 189 7.78 13.85 4.46
C SER A 189 6.39 13.59 5.00
N VAL A 190 5.65 12.75 4.29
CA VAL A 190 4.33 12.21 4.67
C VAL A 190 4.35 10.71 4.48
N ILE A 191 3.75 9.99 5.44
CA ILE A 191 3.56 8.55 5.35
C ILE A 191 2.10 8.27 5.07
N VAL A 192 1.83 7.49 4.03
CA VAL A 192 0.48 7.07 3.66
C VAL A 192 0.35 5.57 3.88
N ARG A 193 -0.63 5.14 4.67
CA ARG A 193 -0.90 3.74 4.99
C ARG A 193 -2.23 3.31 4.37
N PRO A 194 -2.24 2.79 3.14
CA PRO A 194 -3.43 2.22 2.55
C PRO A 194 -3.82 0.91 3.26
N GLY A 195 -5.11 0.62 3.26
CA GLY A 195 -5.63 -0.70 3.55
C GLY A 195 -5.26 -1.71 2.46
N TRP A 196 -6.10 -2.71 2.24
CA TRP A 196 -5.91 -3.60 1.09
C TRP A 196 -6.42 -2.93 -0.18
N VAL A 197 -5.47 -2.56 -1.05
CA VAL A 197 -5.79 -1.87 -2.30
C VAL A 197 -6.28 -2.90 -3.32
N TYR A 198 -7.52 -2.72 -3.81
CA TYR A 198 -8.21 -3.63 -4.72
C TYR A 198 -8.71 -2.89 -5.98
N GLY A 199 -9.02 -3.66 -7.01
CA GLY A 199 -9.53 -3.17 -8.28
C GLY A 199 -9.01 -3.99 -9.46
N PRO A 200 -9.39 -3.66 -10.71
CA PRO A 200 -8.87 -4.33 -11.90
C PRO A 200 -7.33 -4.28 -11.96
N GLY A 201 -6.70 -5.46 -12.06
CA GLY A 201 -5.24 -5.64 -11.98
C GLY A 201 -4.74 -6.23 -10.65
N ASN A 202 -5.61 -6.38 -9.63
CA ASN A 202 -5.35 -7.08 -8.38
C ASN A 202 -6.61 -7.85 -7.94
N GLU A 203 -6.87 -8.98 -8.57
CA GLU A 203 -8.09 -9.80 -8.42
C GLU A 203 -7.98 -10.89 -7.36
N SER A 204 -6.88 -10.98 -6.61
CA SER A 204 -6.71 -11.99 -5.56
C SER A 204 -7.59 -11.72 -4.35
N ILE A 205 -8.07 -12.77 -3.69
CA ILE A 205 -8.72 -12.63 -2.38
C ILE A 205 -7.66 -12.30 -1.34
N THR A 206 -7.90 -11.26 -0.54
CA THR A 206 -6.97 -10.87 0.52
C THR A 206 -6.85 -11.94 1.62
N GLY A 207 -5.66 -12.17 2.14
CA GLY A 207 -5.42 -13.05 3.29
C GLY A 207 -6.20 -12.66 4.56
N ARG A 208 -6.77 -11.44 4.61
CA ARG A 208 -7.68 -11.03 5.69
C ARG A 208 -9.03 -11.74 5.63
N VAL A 209 -9.42 -12.27 4.49
CA VAL A 209 -10.60 -13.15 4.34
C VAL A 209 -10.25 -14.57 4.77
N GLY A 210 -9.13 -15.09 4.27
CA GLY A 210 -8.70 -16.44 4.54
C GLY A 210 -7.58 -16.88 3.59
N THR A 211 -7.35 -18.17 3.52
CA THR A 211 -6.31 -18.77 2.69
C THR A 211 -6.78 -20.08 2.06
N GLY A 212 -6.38 -20.35 0.83
CA GLY A 212 -6.59 -21.65 0.17
C GLY A 212 -5.56 -22.67 0.64
N THR A 213 -6.00 -23.89 0.95
CA THR A 213 -5.15 -25.02 1.29
C THR A 213 -5.82 -26.32 0.90
N PHE A 214 -5.09 -27.26 0.28
CA PHE A 214 -5.62 -28.57 -0.14
C PHE A 214 -6.97 -28.53 -0.86
N GLY A 215 -7.18 -27.57 -1.76
CA GLY A 215 -8.43 -27.41 -2.53
C GLY A 215 -9.61 -26.82 -1.76
N ILE A 216 -9.44 -26.48 -0.49
CA ILE A 216 -10.46 -25.84 0.36
C ILE A 216 -9.99 -24.44 0.77
N PHE A 217 -10.91 -23.47 0.76
CA PHE A 217 -10.63 -22.14 1.27
C PHE A 217 -11.00 -22.03 2.75
N LEU A 218 -10.01 -21.83 3.61
CA LEU A 218 -10.20 -21.58 5.04
C LEU A 218 -10.59 -20.12 5.26
N HIS A 219 -11.84 -19.89 5.62
CA HIS A 219 -12.37 -18.56 5.93
C HIS A 219 -12.06 -18.21 7.39
N LEU A 220 -11.14 -17.27 7.61
CA LEU A 220 -10.59 -16.90 8.92
C LEU A 220 -11.11 -15.55 9.45
N GLY A 221 -11.49 -14.64 8.55
CA GLY A 221 -11.87 -13.27 8.90
C GLY A 221 -13.23 -13.11 9.56
N GLY A 222 -14.15 -14.03 9.32
CA GLY A 222 -15.49 -14.04 9.94
C GLY A 222 -16.27 -12.73 9.81
N GLY A 223 -16.67 -12.15 10.93
CA GLY A 223 -17.37 -10.86 11.01
C GLY A 223 -16.46 -9.63 11.03
N THR A 224 -15.14 -9.80 10.92
CA THR A 224 -14.18 -8.68 10.90
C THR A 224 -14.33 -7.86 9.62
N ARG A 225 -14.36 -6.54 9.72
CA ARG A 225 -14.33 -5.65 8.54
C ARG A 225 -12.99 -5.74 7.84
N ILE A 226 -13.00 -5.68 6.51
CA ILE A 226 -11.79 -5.65 5.69
C ILE A 226 -11.46 -4.19 5.39
N PRO A 227 -10.23 -3.70 5.68
CA PRO A 227 -9.83 -2.34 5.33
C PRO A 227 -9.57 -2.24 3.83
N LEU A 228 -10.62 -2.08 3.05
CA LEU A 228 -10.56 -1.95 1.60
C LEU A 228 -10.20 -0.52 1.21
N THR A 229 -9.44 -0.38 0.12
CA THR A 229 -9.16 0.89 -0.53
C THR A 229 -9.20 0.66 -2.04
N TYR A 230 -10.18 1.24 -2.73
CA TYR A 230 -10.23 1.13 -4.18
C TYR A 230 -9.04 1.85 -4.82
N VAL A 231 -8.46 1.29 -5.87
CA VAL A 231 -7.18 1.74 -6.42
C VAL A 231 -7.18 3.21 -6.85
N ASP A 232 -8.26 3.71 -7.47
CA ASP A 232 -8.36 5.10 -7.90
C ASP A 232 -8.53 6.04 -6.68
N ASN A 233 -9.33 5.66 -5.68
CA ASN A 233 -9.46 6.38 -4.41
C ASN A 233 -8.11 6.46 -3.67
N CYS A 234 -7.35 5.36 -3.69
CA CYS A 234 -6.01 5.30 -3.10
C CYS A 234 -5.05 6.26 -3.80
N ALA A 235 -5.04 6.25 -5.12
CA ALA A 235 -4.17 7.10 -5.94
C ALA A 235 -4.44 8.58 -5.70
N GLU A 236 -5.72 8.98 -5.65
CA GLU A 236 -6.12 10.36 -5.32
C GLU A 236 -5.64 10.78 -3.92
N ALA A 237 -5.84 9.93 -2.91
CA ALA A 237 -5.40 10.23 -1.54
C ALA A 237 -3.86 10.40 -1.47
N ILE A 238 -3.10 9.54 -2.18
CA ILE A 238 -1.64 9.64 -2.26
C ILE A 238 -1.23 10.96 -2.94
N ALA A 239 -1.86 11.33 -4.06
CA ALA A 239 -1.57 12.59 -4.75
C ALA A 239 -1.80 13.79 -3.83
N ARG A 240 -2.97 13.85 -3.16
CA ARG A 240 -3.29 14.92 -2.21
C ARG A 240 -2.30 14.99 -1.05
N ALA A 241 -1.88 13.84 -0.48
CA ALA A 241 -0.88 13.78 0.57
C ALA A 241 0.47 14.38 0.13
N GLY A 242 0.80 14.24 -1.16
CA GLY A 242 2.02 14.83 -1.72
C GLY A 242 1.91 16.32 -2.04
N LEU A 243 0.71 16.83 -2.29
CA LEU A 243 0.51 18.17 -2.89
C LEU A 243 -0.02 19.21 -1.91
N ILE A 244 -0.93 18.84 -0.99
CA ILE A 244 -1.61 19.78 -0.07
C ILE A 244 -0.61 20.38 0.93
N LYS A 245 -0.70 21.69 1.19
CA LYS A 245 0.13 22.42 2.16
C LYS A 245 -0.16 21.99 3.60
N GLY A 246 0.84 22.14 4.49
CA GLY A 246 0.66 22.04 5.94
C GLY A 246 0.50 20.61 6.49
N VAL A 247 0.81 19.58 5.71
CA VAL A 247 0.62 18.18 6.14
C VAL A 247 1.92 17.41 6.38
N ASP A 248 3.06 18.08 6.35
CA ASP A 248 4.36 17.46 6.60
C ASP A 248 4.45 16.83 7.99
N GLY A 249 5.12 15.69 8.08
CA GLY A 249 5.24 14.89 9.30
C GLY A 249 4.00 14.08 9.67
N ASN A 250 2.93 14.17 8.88
CA ASN A 250 1.73 13.38 9.14
C ASN A 250 1.82 11.94 8.61
N VAL A 251 1.04 11.09 9.28
CA VAL A 251 0.69 9.75 8.82
C VAL A 251 -0.79 9.75 8.48
N PHE A 252 -1.17 9.14 7.34
CA PHE A 252 -2.57 9.03 6.91
C PHE A 252 -2.95 7.60 6.61
N ASN A 253 -4.02 7.14 7.26
CA ASN A 253 -4.68 5.88 6.94
C ASN A 253 -5.68 6.09 5.79
N ILE A 254 -5.61 5.25 4.76
CA ILE A 254 -6.53 5.33 3.63
C ILE A 254 -7.36 4.07 3.57
N VAL A 255 -8.67 4.22 3.75
CA VAL A 255 -9.70 3.18 3.54
C VAL A 255 -10.96 3.80 2.97
N ASP A 256 -11.71 3.01 2.22
CA ASP A 256 -13.04 3.41 1.74
C ASP A 256 -14.05 3.50 2.91
N ASP A 257 -15.22 4.07 2.67
CA ASP A 257 -16.21 4.33 3.74
C ASP A 257 -16.97 3.06 4.13
N ASP A 258 -17.57 2.36 3.18
CA ASP A 258 -18.47 1.22 3.43
C ASP A 258 -17.72 -0.11 3.39
N LEU A 259 -16.96 -0.38 4.44
CA LEU A 259 -16.12 -1.58 4.50
C LEU A 259 -16.98 -2.84 4.76
N PRO A 260 -16.96 -3.84 3.86
CA PRO A 260 -17.67 -5.10 4.09
C PRO A 260 -16.98 -5.92 5.18
N THR A 261 -17.75 -6.78 5.83
CA THR A 261 -17.15 -7.85 6.63
C THR A 261 -16.52 -8.90 5.73
N SER A 262 -15.55 -9.64 6.27
CA SER A 262 -14.90 -10.76 5.56
C SER A 262 -15.93 -11.78 5.04
N ARG A 263 -16.98 -12.07 5.83
CA ARG A 263 -18.07 -12.96 5.43
C ARG A 263 -18.89 -12.39 4.27
N GLN A 264 -19.21 -11.10 4.30
CA GLN A 264 -19.93 -10.43 3.20
C GLN A 264 -19.09 -10.45 1.93
N PHE A 265 -17.80 -10.10 2.02
CA PHE A 265 -16.89 -10.11 0.88
C PHE A 265 -16.78 -11.51 0.24
N LEU A 266 -16.56 -12.56 1.04
CA LEU A 266 -16.45 -13.92 0.52
C LEU A 266 -17.74 -14.38 -0.16
N ARG A 267 -18.90 -14.06 0.43
CA ARG A 267 -20.21 -14.37 -0.18
C ARG A 267 -20.38 -13.66 -1.53
N LEU A 268 -20.03 -12.37 -1.59
CA LEU A 268 -20.11 -11.58 -2.82
C LEU A 268 -19.14 -12.11 -3.88
N TYR A 269 -17.91 -12.48 -3.50
CA TYR A 269 -16.92 -13.06 -4.41
C TYR A 269 -17.44 -14.37 -5.02
N LYS A 270 -17.91 -15.29 -4.18
CA LYS A 270 -18.48 -16.58 -4.65
C LYS A 270 -19.65 -16.38 -5.59
N LYS A 271 -20.53 -15.42 -5.31
CA LYS A 271 -21.70 -15.12 -6.15
C LYS A 271 -21.33 -14.53 -7.50
N ASN A 272 -20.33 -13.65 -7.56
CA ASN A 272 -20.06 -12.81 -8.73
C ASN A 272 -18.87 -13.29 -9.58
N VAL A 273 -17.99 -14.13 -9.03
CA VAL A 273 -16.79 -14.62 -9.73
C VAL A 273 -16.90 -16.10 -10.00
N HIS A 274 -16.74 -16.96 -9.02
CA HIS A 274 -16.97 -18.39 -9.06
C HIS A 274 -17.14 -18.97 -7.66
N ASP A 275 -17.89 -20.04 -7.54
CA ASP A 275 -18.05 -20.74 -6.27
C ASP A 275 -16.93 -21.78 -6.06
N PHE A 276 -16.57 -22.00 -4.81
CA PHE A 276 -15.55 -22.96 -4.40
C PHE A 276 -15.77 -23.44 -2.96
N PRO A 277 -15.30 -24.65 -2.60
CA PRO A 277 -15.41 -25.15 -1.23
C PRO A 277 -14.74 -24.24 -0.24
N SER A 278 -15.45 -23.88 0.84
CA SER A 278 -14.89 -23.05 1.90
C SER A 278 -15.39 -23.50 3.27
N LEU A 279 -14.48 -23.50 4.25
CA LEU A 279 -14.74 -23.84 5.64
C LEU A 279 -14.50 -22.62 6.53
N PHE A 280 -15.50 -22.24 7.28
CA PHE A 280 -15.34 -21.17 8.29
C PHE A 280 -14.70 -21.73 9.56
N LEU A 281 -13.59 -21.11 9.97
CA LEU A 281 -12.94 -21.39 11.27
C LEU A 281 -13.30 -20.27 12.27
N PRO A 282 -14.02 -20.60 13.36
CA PRO A 282 -14.32 -19.63 14.43
C PRO A 282 -13.03 -19.00 14.99
N HIS A 283 -13.12 -17.73 15.38
CA HIS A 283 -11.95 -16.97 15.85
C HIS A 283 -11.22 -17.62 17.03
N LEU A 284 -11.96 -18.27 17.96
CA LEU A 284 -11.34 -18.97 19.08
C LEU A 284 -10.50 -20.17 18.58
N LEU A 285 -11.08 -20.97 17.67
CA LEU A 285 -10.39 -22.13 17.08
C LEU A 285 -9.16 -21.69 16.27
N SER A 286 -9.33 -20.72 15.37
CA SER A 286 -8.21 -20.22 14.56
C SER A 286 -7.09 -19.61 15.41
N TYR A 287 -7.41 -18.91 16.50
CA TYR A 287 -6.42 -18.39 17.45
C TYR A 287 -5.67 -19.52 18.18
N THR A 288 -6.39 -20.55 18.64
CA THR A 288 -5.80 -21.71 19.30
C THR A 288 -4.89 -22.49 18.34
N LEU A 289 -5.30 -22.67 17.10
CA LEU A 289 -4.46 -23.29 16.06
C LEU A 289 -3.19 -22.47 15.79
N CYS A 290 -3.27 -21.15 15.73
CA CYS A 290 -2.10 -20.28 15.62
C CYS A 290 -1.15 -20.45 16.84
N TYR A 291 -1.70 -20.58 18.04
CA TYR A 291 -0.90 -20.82 19.25
C TYR A 291 -0.18 -22.17 19.20
N LEU A 292 -0.89 -23.24 18.83
CA LEU A 292 -0.30 -24.59 18.71
C LEU A 292 0.76 -24.63 17.62
N TRP A 293 0.51 -24.00 16.47
CA TRP A 293 1.48 -23.88 15.38
C TRP A 293 2.74 -23.12 15.80
N GLU A 294 2.58 -22.02 16.55
CA GLU A 294 3.69 -21.25 17.09
C GLU A 294 4.56 -22.10 18.05
N LYS A 295 3.93 -22.92 18.89
CA LYS A 295 4.62 -23.85 19.78
C LYS A 295 5.37 -24.94 18.99
N TYR A 296 4.70 -25.52 17.99
CA TYR A 296 5.28 -26.58 17.17
C TYR A 296 6.45 -26.04 16.31
N SER A 297 6.31 -24.85 15.73
CA SER A 297 7.40 -24.19 14.99
C SER A 297 8.64 -23.95 15.87
N LYS A 298 8.45 -23.56 17.14
CA LYS A 298 9.55 -23.43 18.09
C LYS A 298 10.17 -24.78 18.47
N TRP A 299 9.34 -25.78 18.66
CA TRP A 299 9.82 -27.15 18.99
C TRP A 299 10.59 -27.78 17.84
N SER A 300 10.19 -27.53 16.59
CA SER A 300 10.88 -28.00 15.37
C SER A 300 12.15 -27.20 15.04
N GLU A 301 12.66 -26.37 15.97
CA GLU A 301 13.87 -25.55 15.79
C GLU A 301 13.84 -24.68 14.53
N GLY A 302 12.64 -24.24 14.12
CA GLY A 302 12.44 -23.37 12.96
C GLY A 302 12.42 -24.08 11.61
N GLN A 303 12.41 -25.43 11.56
CA GLN A 303 12.23 -26.18 10.31
C GLN A 303 10.89 -25.84 9.64
N LEU A 304 9.88 -25.48 10.44
CA LEU A 304 8.61 -24.97 9.94
C LEU A 304 8.47 -23.47 10.24
N PRO A 305 8.21 -22.65 9.21
CA PRO A 305 8.06 -21.21 9.39
C PRO A 305 6.83 -20.92 10.28
N SER A 306 6.95 -19.96 11.19
CA SER A 306 5.85 -19.50 12.07
C SER A 306 4.83 -18.63 11.32
N THR A 307 4.46 -19.01 10.11
CA THR A 307 3.56 -18.25 9.21
C THR A 307 2.19 -18.00 9.85
N PHE A 308 1.70 -18.97 10.63
CA PHE A 308 0.48 -18.85 11.42
C PHE A 308 0.83 -18.61 12.89
N CYS A 309 1.13 -17.37 13.26
CA CYS A 309 1.39 -17.00 14.65
C CYS A 309 0.28 -16.09 15.19
N ARG A 310 0.17 -15.99 16.54
CA ARG A 310 -0.82 -15.12 17.19
C ARG A 310 -0.68 -13.66 16.79
N LYS A 311 0.53 -13.16 16.52
CA LYS A 311 0.74 -11.78 16.02
C LYS A 311 0.11 -11.56 14.64
N THR A 312 0.29 -12.51 13.73
CA THR A 312 -0.38 -12.49 12.41
C THR A 312 -1.89 -12.56 12.55
N TRP A 313 -2.39 -13.42 13.48
CA TRP A 313 -3.81 -13.51 13.77
C TRP A 313 -4.39 -12.16 14.25
N HIS A 314 -3.72 -11.49 15.21
CA HIS A 314 -4.15 -10.19 15.70
C HIS A 314 -4.16 -9.12 14.61
N ALA A 315 -3.19 -9.11 13.74
CA ALA A 315 -3.07 -8.13 12.68
C ALA A 315 -4.11 -8.31 11.56
N SER A 316 -4.48 -9.57 11.25
CA SER A 316 -5.30 -9.90 10.09
C SER A 316 -6.75 -10.23 10.40
N TRP A 317 -7.03 -10.96 11.51
CA TRP A 317 -8.35 -11.55 11.76
C TRP A 317 -9.02 -11.09 13.08
N LYS A 318 -8.30 -10.42 13.98
CA LYS A 318 -8.91 -9.80 15.16
C LYS A 318 -9.94 -8.75 14.74
N THR A 319 -11.13 -8.82 15.30
CA THR A 319 -12.21 -7.85 15.02
C THR A 319 -11.72 -6.42 15.19
N THR A 320 -11.78 -5.65 14.11
CA THR A 320 -11.26 -4.29 14.06
C THR A 320 -12.21 -3.41 13.25
N ARG A 321 -12.37 -2.16 13.70
CA ARG A 321 -13.01 -1.08 12.95
C ARG A 321 -11.91 -0.15 12.45
N TYR A 322 -12.15 0.51 11.34
CA TYR A 322 -11.18 1.41 10.71
C TYR A 322 -11.80 2.78 10.49
N THR A 323 -10.97 3.81 10.42
CA THR A 323 -11.39 5.17 10.12
C THR A 323 -10.47 5.83 9.11
N ASN A 324 -11.05 6.71 8.29
CA ASN A 324 -10.38 7.60 7.36
C ASN A 324 -10.63 9.08 7.71
N ALA A 325 -11.07 9.36 8.94
CA ALA A 325 -11.45 10.69 9.37
C ALA A 325 -10.29 11.70 9.22
N LYS A 326 -9.07 11.30 9.59
CA LYS A 326 -7.90 12.17 9.52
C LYS A 326 -7.56 12.58 8.08
N VAL A 327 -7.55 11.62 7.14
CA VAL A 327 -7.27 11.92 5.74
C VAL A 327 -8.36 12.79 5.12
N LYS A 328 -9.63 12.58 5.46
CA LYS A 328 -10.75 13.44 5.03
C LYS A 328 -10.55 14.87 5.52
N GLN A 329 -10.30 15.04 6.79
CA GLN A 329 -10.17 16.37 7.41
C GLN A 329 -8.92 17.13 6.91
N ALA A 330 -7.76 16.45 6.85
CA ALA A 330 -6.50 17.13 6.56
C ALA A 330 -6.25 17.33 5.05
N LEU A 331 -6.74 16.43 4.21
CA LEU A 331 -6.50 16.48 2.76
C LEU A 331 -7.75 16.91 1.96
N GLY A 332 -8.90 17.14 2.59
CA GLY A 332 -10.15 17.37 1.88
C GLY A 332 -10.52 16.20 0.95
N TRP A 333 -10.05 15.00 1.27
CA TRP A 333 -10.28 13.80 0.46
C TRP A 333 -11.50 13.03 0.92
N ALA A 334 -12.23 12.45 -0.02
CA ALA A 334 -13.25 11.44 0.24
C ALA A 334 -13.24 10.41 -0.89
N PRO A 335 -13.56 9.13 -0.63
CA PRO A 335 -13.65 8.14 -1.69
C PRO A 335 -14.65 8.59 -2.77
N ARG A 336 -14.19 8.79 -3.99
CA ARG A 336 -15.06 9.16 -5.13
C ARG A 336 -15.81 7.98 -5.70
N ILE A 337 -15.16 6.80 -5.70
CA ILE A 337 -15.77 5.55 -6.13
C ILE A 337 -16.32 4.85 -4.89
N PRO A 338 -17.64 4.68 -4.76
CA PRO A 338 -18.24 3.95 -3.65
C PRO A 338 -17.74 2.51 -3.60
N THR A 339 -17.64 1.93 -2.39
CA THR A 339 -17.15 0.56 -2.20
C THR A 339 -17.96 -0.47 -3.02
N SER A 340 -19.28 -0.27 -3.13
CA SER A 340 -20.15 -1.14 -3.94
C SER A 340 -19.78 -1.16 -5.42
N GLU A 341 -19.49 0.00 -5.99
CA GLU A 341 -19.05 0.14 -7.39
C GLU A 341 -17.64 -0.42 -7.59
N GLY A 342 -16.71 -0.07 -6.68
CA GLY A 342 -15.34 -0.61 -6.71
C GLY A 342 -15.32 -2.13 -6.66
N LEU A 343 -16.16 -2.74 -5.81
CA LEU A 343 -16.30 -4.20 -5.73
C LEU A 343 -16.92 -4.80 -7.00
N ALA A 344 -17.90 -4.13 -7.61
CA ALA A 344 -18.49 -4.61 -8.87
C ALA A 344 -17.43 -4.69 -9.99
N ARG A 345 -16.63 -3.62 -10.15
CA ARG A 345 -15.52 -3.57 -11.13
C ARG A 345 -14.44 -4.63 -10.82
N TYR A 346 -14.13 -4.84 -9.56
CA TYR A 346 -13.18 -5.86 -9.09
C TYR A 346 -13.68 -7.28 -9.42
N PHE A 347 -14.94 -7.60 -9.09
CA PHE A 347 -15.51 -8.93 -9.37
C PHE A 347 -15.62 -9.21 -10.87
N GLU A 348 -15.96 -8.21 -11.67
CA GLU A 348 -16.00 -8.34 -13.13
C GLU A 348 -14.60 -8.68 -13.68
N ALA A 349 -13.56 -7.97 -13.24
CA ALA A 349 -12.19 -8.25 -13.65
C ALA A 349 -11.72 -9.64 -13.19
N ALA A 350 -12.06 -10.03 -11.95
CA ALA A 350 -11.75 -11.34 -11.41
C ALA A 350 -12.44 -12.48 -12.19
N ARG A 351 -13.70 -12.30 -12.57
CA ARG A 351 -14.46 -13.27 -13.37
C ARG A 351 -13.82 -13.48 -14.75
N ARG A 352 -13.52 -12.39 -15.47
CA ARG A 352 -12.84 -12.46 -16.79
C ARG A 352 -11.53 -13.23 -16.70
N LYS A 353 -10.77 -13.02 -15.62
CA LYS A 353 -9.49 -13.73 -15.42
C LYS A 353 -9.69 -15.24 -15.20
N VAL A 354 -10.75 -15.65 -14.50
CA VAL A 354 -11.06 -17.08 -14.29
C VAL A 354 -11.54 -17.72 -15.58
N GLU A 355 -12.32 -17.01 -16.41
CA GLU A 355 -12.82 -17.47 -17.70
C GLU A 355 -11.69 -17.68 -18.74
N HIS A 356 -10.55 -17.01 -18.58
CA HIS A 356 -9.39 -17.09 -19.48
C HIS A 356 -8.21 -17.91 -18.91
N ALA A 357 -8.34 -18.52 -17.72
CA ALA A 357 -7.33 -19.35 -17.06
C ALA A 357 -7.61 -20.86 -17.25
#